data_e8a16c1ba5e5ece23a25f101944b036f
#
_entry.id   e8a16c1ba5e5ece23a25f101944b036f
#
_cell.length_a   1.000
_cell.length_b   1.000
_cell.length_c   1.000
_cell.angle_alpha   90.00
_cell.angle_beta   90.00
_cell.angle_gamma   90.00
#
_symmetry.space_group_name_H-M   'P 1'
#
loop_
_entity.id
_entity.type
_entity.pdbx_description
1 polymer ?
#
loop_
_entity_poly.entity_id
_entity_poly.type
_entity_poly.pdbx_seq_one_letter_code
_entity_poly.pdbx_strand_id
1 'polypeptide(L)'
;MTKLLSLLLILLSLSLQANAQHGETGIYYNNKAVSFSRIVGKKIGNVAGAYFTFGLSSAKAKINIEGSRSENTVASTKPTFVFKFGDKNPITGDLFANEENITRFLLVKVKIKGKQRSVIVGKYGLTQIKTNVDSKDIIALKLESKGNGVYEVTPRDPLEKGEEYAFYYRQKEEDKNDPFYGVFDFAVQE
;
A
#
# COMPACT_ATOMS: atom_id res chain seq x y z
N MET A 1 41.36 22.68 -30.33
CA MET A 1 41.23 22.27 -28.93
C MET A 1 39.93 22.73 -28.27
N THR A 2 39.46 23.95 -28.53
CA THR A 2 38.20 24.49 -27.91
C THR A 2 36.92 23.71 -28.21
N LYS A 3 36.76 23.18 -29.46
CA LYS A 3 35.57 22.40 -29.86
C LYS A 3 35.49 21.02 -29.20
N LEU A 4 36.62 20.39 -28.89
CA LEU A 4 36.66 19.10 -28.21
C LEU A 4 36.30 19.24 -26.72
N LEU A 5 36.73 20.35 -26.10
CA LEU A 5 36.46 20.66 -24.70
C LEU A 5 34.99 20.97 -24.48
N SER A 6 34.32 21.67 -25.41
CA SER A 6 32.89 21.96 -25.34
C SER A 6 32.02 20.71 -25.52
N LEU A 7 32.43 19.77 -26.38
CA LEU A 7 31.71 18.50 -26.55
C LEU A 7 31.81 17.61 -25.29
N LEU A 8 32.97 17.60 -24.63
CA LEU A 8 33.17 16.85 -23.39
C LEU A 8 32.34 17.42 -22.23
N LEU A 9 32.19 18.75 -22.14
CA LEU A 9 31.34 19.41 -21.14
C LEU A 9 29.85 19.11 -21.35
N ILE A 10 29.37 19.02 -22.60
CA ILE A 10 27.98 18.68 -22.92
C ILE A 10 27.69 17.21 -22.57
N LEU A 11 28.63 16.30 -22.87
CA LEU A 11 28.50 14.89 -22.49
C LEU A 11 28.52 14.70 -20.98
N LEU A 12 29.31 15.47 -20.24
CA LEU A 12 29.37 15.43 -18.77
C LEU A 12 28.05 15.96 -18.13
N SER A 13 27.47 17.02 -18.73
CA SER A 13 26.18 17.58 -18.23
C SER A 13 24.99 16.63 -18.47
N LEU A 14 25.01 15.89 -19.59
CA LEU A 14 23.98 14.86 -19.86
C LEU A 14 24.08 13.65 -18.93
N SER A 15 25.29 13.25 -18.54
CA SER A 15 25.48 12.15 -17.59
C SER A 15 25.09 12.52 -16.16
N LEU A 16 25.21 13.79 -15.76
CA LEU A 16 24.76 14.27 -14.45
C LEU A 16 23.23 14.36 -14.33
N GLN A 17 22.51 14.60 -15.43
CA GLN A 17 21.05 14.62 -15.41
C GLN A 17 20.43 13.21 -15.34
N ALA A 18 21.12 12.17 -15.81
CA ALA A 18 20.63 10.79 -15.74
C ALA A 18 20.61 10.21 -14.32
N ASN A 19 21.43 10.72 -13.39
CA ASN A 19 21.48 10.26 -12.01
C ASN A 19 20.55 11.01 -11.04
N ALA A 20 19.85 12.06 -11.50
CA ALA A 20 18.99 12.88 -10.63
C ALA A 20 17.54 12.41 -10.53
N GLN A 21 17.18 11.26 -11.13
CA GLN A 21 15.79 10.77 -11.19
C GLN A 21 15.47 9.57 -10.28
N HIS A 22 16.34 9.16 -9.35
CA HIS A 22 15.92 8.27 -8.28
C HIS A 22 15.24 9.11 -7.18
N GLY A 23 14.02 9.57 -7.47
CA GLY A 23 13.14 10.09 -6.44
C GLY A 23 12.92 9.01 -5.37
N GLU A 24 12.73 9.44 -4.10
CA GLU A 24 12.50 8.53 -2.99
C GLU A 24 11.50 7.42 -3.35
N THR A 25 11.79 6.19 -2.93
CA THR A 25 10.91 5.04 -3.12
C THR A 25 9.63 5.21 -2.28
N GLY A 26 8.49 4.75 -2.78
CA GLY A 26 7.22 4.89 -2.07
C GLY A 26 6.00 5.00 -2.97
N ILE A 27 4.89 5.42 -2.38
CA ILE A 27 3.62 5.67 -3.06
C ILE A 27 3.39 7.17 -3.14
N TYR A 28 2.99 7.66 -4.30
CA TYR A 28 2.73 9.08 -4.55
C TYR A 28 1.36 9.30 -5.16
N TYR A 29 0.73 10.42 -4.79
CA TYR A 29 -0.47 10.95 -5.43
C TYR A 29 -0.24 12.42 -5.76
N ASN A 30 -0.42 12.83 -7.03
CA ASN A 30 -0.15 14.20 -7.50
C ASN A 30 1.24 14.71 -7.06
N ASN A 31 2.28 13.88 -7.24
CA ASN A 31 3.67 14.16 -6.84
C ASN A 31 3.92 14.35 -5.34
N LYS A 32 2.91 14.15 -4.49
CA LYS A 32 3.05 14.17 -3.05
C LYS A 32 3.14 12.73 -2.52
N ALA A 33 4.12 12.47 -1.66
CA ALA A 33 4.25 11.17 -1.02
C ALA A 33 3.02 10.88 -0.15
N VAL A 34 2.48 9.68 -0.28
CA VAL A 34 1.44 9.16 0.61
C VAL A 34 2.13 8.68 1.87
N SER A 35 1.89 9.35 2.99
CA SER A 35 2.40 8.92 4.29
C SER A 35 1.74 7.61 4.71
N PHE A 36 2.48 6.78 5.47
CA PHE A 36 1.91 5.57 6.02
C PHE A 36 1.39 5.78 7.44
N SER A 37 0.31 5.07 7.77
CA SER A 37 -0.22 4.99 9.13
C SER A 37 0.24 3.70 9.80
N ARG A 38 0.62 3.78 11.09
CA ARG A 38 1.06 2.62 11.86
C ARG A 38 -0.10 1.67 12.17
N ILE A 39 0.22 0.38 12.23
CA ILE A 39 -0.69 -0.63 12.78
C ILE A 39 -0.48 -0.66 14.31
N VAL A 40 -1.50 -0.23 15.07
CA VAL A 40 -1.43 -0.13 16.54
C VAL A 40 -2.00 -1.36 17.26
N GLY A 41 -2.46 -2.36 16.53
CA GLY A 41 -2.91 -3.61 17.12
C GLY A 41 -3.56 -4.57 16.12
N LYS A 42 -3.53 -5.85 16.48
CA LYS A 42 -4.27 -6.91 15.79
C LYS A 42 -5.36 -7.43 16.73
N LYS A 43 -6.58 -7.54 16.23
CA LYS A 43 -7.72 -8.13 16.96
C LYS A 43 -8.27 -9.29 16.15
N ILE A 44 -8.39 -10.45 16.80
CA ILE A 44 -9.15 -11.56 16.28
C ILE A 44 -10.53 -11.44 16.94
N GLY A 45 -11.60 -11.45 16.15
CA GLY A 45 -12.97 -11.41 16.65
C GLY A 45 -13.28 -12.63 17.54
N ASN A 46 -14.48 -12.70 18.09
CA ASN A 46 -14.88 -13.74 19.03
C ASN A 46 -14.74 -15.14 18.40
N VAL A 47 -13.61 -15.79 18.66
CA VAL A 47 -13.32 -17.15 18.21
C VAL A 47 -14.26 -18.15 18.91
N ALA A 48 -14.60 -17.91 20.18
CA ALA A 48 -15.55 -18.77 20.91
C ALA A 48 -16.92 -18.81 20.24
N GLY A 49 -17.44 -17.66 19.75
CA GLY A 49 -18.68 -17.62 18.99
C GLY A 49 -18.63 -18.45 17.69
N ALA A 50 -17.47 -18.53 17.04
CA ALA A 50 -17.30 -19.37 15.85
C ALA A 50 -17.35 -20.87 16.19
N TYR A 51 -16.88 -21.26 17.38
CA TYR A 51 -17.00 -22.64 17.87
C TYR A 51 -18.44 -22.99 18.24
N PHE A 52 -19.17 -22.11 18.93
CA PHE A 52 -20.56 -22.34 19.31
C PHE A 52 -21.54 -22.45 18.15
N THR A 53 -21.20 -21.88 16.99
CA THR A 53 -22.05 -21.95 15.78
C THR A 53 -21.68 -23.11 14.85
N PHE A 54 -20.94 -24.12 15.34
CA PHE A 54 -20.50 -25.28 14.54
C PHE A 54 -19.86 -24.90 13.20
N GLY A 55 -19.12 -23.80 13.17
CA GLY A 55 -18.43 -23.33 11.97
C GLY A 55 -19.28 -22.51 10.98
N LEU A 56 -20.53 -22.22 11.29
CA LEU A 56 -21.39 -21.36 10.48
C LEU A 56 -20.97 -19.88 10.54
N SER A 57 -20.26 -19.47 11.59
CA SER A 57 -19.66 -18.13 11.71
C SER A 57 -18.13 -18.19 11.70
N SER A 58 -17.49 -17.19 11.11
CA SER A 58 -16.05 -17.03 11.13
C SER A 58 -15.66 -15.78 11.92
N ALA A 59 -14.64 -15.90 12.75
CA ALA A 59 -14.02 -14.75 13.40
C ALA A 59 -13.17 -13.97 12.39
N LYS A 60 -13.30 -12.64 12.36
CA LYS A 60 -12.52 -11.77 11.46
C LYS A 60 -11.24 -11.31 12.17
N ALA A 61 -10.10 -11.51 11.53
CA ALA A 61 -8.87 -10.86 11.94
C ALA A 61 -8.85 -9.42 11.40
N LYS A 62 -8.59 -8.48 12.30
CA LYS A 62 -8.50 -7.05 11.98
C LYS A 62 -7.18 -6.50 12.44
N ILE A 63 -6.61 -5.61 11.66
CA ILE A 63 -5.58 -4.68 12.10
C ILE A 63 -6.22 -3.33 12.39
N ASN A 64 -5.80 -2.69 13.47
CA ASN A 64 -6.21 -1.33 13.79
C ASN A 64 -5.14 -0.37 13.30
N ILE A 65 -5.57 0.71 12.67
CA ILE A 65 -4.72 1.76 12.12
C ILE A 65 -4.72 2.93 13.09
N GLU A 66 -3.57 3.55 13.27
CA GLU A 66 -3.39 4.75 14.10
C GLU A 66 -4.22 5.93 13.55
N GLY A 67 -4.64 6.81 14.45
CA GLY A 67 -5.44 7.99 14.12
C GLY A 67 -6.93 7.71 13.93
N SER A 68 -7.73 8.75 13.95
CA SER A 68 -9.18 8.70 13.77
C SER A 68 -9.61 8.92 12.31
N ARG A 69 -8.72 9.45 11.49
CA ARG A 69 -8.89 9.72 10.05
C ARG A 69 -7.56 9.59 9.34
N SER A 70 -7.60 9.36 8.02
CA SER A 70 -6.42 9.44 7.17
C SER A 70 -5.93 10.89 7.05
N GLU A 71 -4.61 11.07 7.08
CA GLU A 71 -3.97 12.35 6.79
C GLU A 71 -3.82 12.60 5.28
N ASN A 72 -3.90 11.54 4.47
CA ASN A 72 -3.82 11.63 3.02
C ASN A 72 -5.22 11.76 2.43
N THR A 73 -5.41 12.67 1.49
CA THR A 73 -6.68 12.85 0.79
C THR A 73 -6.51 12.82 -0.72
N VAL A 74 -7.48 12.26 -1.42
CA VAL A 74 -7.56 12.25 -2.88
C VAL A 74 -8.87 12.87 -3.35
N ALA A 75 -8.82 13.72 -4.38
CA ALA A 75 -9.99 14.41 -4.91
C ALA A 75 -10.79 13.54 -5.90
N SER A 76 -10.12 12.56 -6.52
CA SER A 76 -10.73 11.71 -7.55
C SER A 76 -11.27 10.41 -6.96
N THR A 77 -12.42 9.95 -7.41
CA THR A 77 -12.92 8.60 -7.13
C THR A 77 -12.15 7.52 -7.90
N LYS A 78 -11.40 7.90 -8.93
CA LYS A 78 -10.45 7.03 -9.65
C LYS A 78 -9.03 7.61 -9.57
N PRO A 79 -8.42 7.67 -8.37
CA PRO A 79 -7.10 8.24 -8.22
C PRO A 79 -6.05 7.35 -8.89
N THR A 80 -5.10 7.97 -9.59
CA THR A 80 -3.91 7.29 -10.08
C THR A 80 -2.77 7.56 -9.13
N PHE A 81 -2.26 6.49 -8.53
CA PHE A 81 -1.07 6.53 -7.68
C PHE A 81 0.16 6.14 -8.48
N VAL A 82 1.30 6.71 -8.11
CA VAL A 82 2.60 6.33 -8.66
C VAL A 82 3.37 5.58 -7.59
N PHE A 83 3.70 4.31 -7.86
CA PHE A 83 4.56 3.49 -7.02
C PHE A 83 5.97 3.56 -7.59
N LYS A 84 6.95 3.88 -6.75
CA LYS A 84 8.37 3.95 -7.13
C LYS A 84 9.15 2.92 -6.34
N PHE A 85 9.78 1.99 -7.05
CA PHE A 85 10.65 0.95 -6.52
C PHE A 85 12.10 1.30 -6.82
N GLY A 86 13.02 0.89 -5.94
CA GLY A 86 14.44 1.18 -6.07
C GLY A 86 15.18 0.80 -4.78
N ASP A 87 16.00 1.71 -4.26
CA ASP A 87 16.78 1.45 -3.08
C ASP A 87 15.94 1.25 -1.82
N LYS A 88 16.51 0.54 -0.84
CA LYS A 88 15.89 0.28 0.45
C LYS A 88 15.61 1.60 1.18
N ASN A 89 14.38 1.79 1.63
CA ASN A 89 13.99 2.96 2.39
C ASN A 89 14.12 2.69 3.90
N PRO A 90 14.73 3.61 4.68
CA PRO A 90 14.91 3.42 6.13
C PRO A 90 13.60 3.23 6.90
N ILE A 91 12.50 3.81 6.40
CA ILE A 91 11.19 3.79 7.08
C ILE A 91 10.39 2.56 6.68
N THR A 92 10.38 2.22 5.39
CA THR A 92 9.56 1.14 4.82
C THR A 92 10.35 -0.15 4.58
N GLY A 93 11.63 -0.17 4.94
CA GLY A 93 12.49 -1.35 4.75
C GLY A 93 12.56 -1.79 3.29
N ASP A 94 12.37 -3.08 3.06
CA ASP A 94 12.48 -3.70 1.73
C ASP A 94 11.17 -3.66 0.90
N LEU A 95 10.10 -2.98 1.39
CA LEU A 95 8.82 -2.95 0.68
C LEU A 95 8.96 -2.50 -0.78
N PHE A 96 9.76 -1.47 -1.01
CA PHE A 96 9.97 -0.87 -2.32
C PHE A 96 11.33 -1.21 -2.94
N ALA A 97 12.12 -2.10 -2.33
CA ALA A 97 13.42 -2.49 -2.86
C ALA A 97 13.33 -3.40 -4.12
N ASN A 98 12.21 -4.08 -4.30
CA ASN A 98 11.97 -4.96 -5.45
C ASN A 98 10.62 -4.63 -6.09
N GLU A 99 10.61 -4.35 -7.40
CA GLU A 99 9.39 -4.05 -8.16
C GLU A 99 8.39 -5.22 -8.22
N GLU A 100 8.83 -6.47 -8.05
CA GLU A 100 7.93 -7.62 -7.93
C GLU A 100 6.95 -7.48 -6.76
N ASN A 101 7.31 -6.69 -5.76
CA ASN A 101 6.47 -6.43 -4.60
C ASN A 101 5.18 -5.67 -4.94
N ILE A 102 5.07 -5.06 -6.15
CA ILE A 102 3.85 -4.38 -6.58
C ILE A 102 2.61 -5.27 -6.49
N THR A 103 2.75 -6.57 -6.78
CA THR A 103 1.65 -7.55 -6.75
C THR A 103 1.21 -7.92 -5.33
N ARG A 104 1.97 -7.50 -4.33
CA ARG A 104 1.71 -7.76 -2.91
C ARG A 104 0.92 -6.63 -2.24
N PHE A 105 0.83 -5.46 -2.88
CA PHE A 105 -0.01 -4.37 -2.41
C PHE A 105 -1.47 -4.62 -2.78
N LEU A 106 -2.32 -4.69 -1.78
CA LEU A 106 -3.76 -4.88 -1.92
C LEU A 106 -4.47 -3.58 -1.54
N LEU A 107 -5.33 -3.06 -2.39
CA LEU A 107 -6.20 -1.95 -2.02
C LEU A 107 -7.45 -2.50 -1.32
N VAL A 108 -7.73 -1.98 -0.13
CA VAL A 108 -8.85 -2.42 0.71
C VAL A 108 -9.57 -1.23 1.34
N LYS A 109 -10.87 -1.38 1.60
CA LYS A 109 -11.67 -0.36 2.29
C LYS A 109 -11.35 -0.38 3.79
N VAL A 110 -11.11 0.78 4.38
CA VAL A 110 -10.92 0.97 5.82
C VAL A 110 -12.30 1.02 6.48
N LYS A 111 -12.49 0.29 7.57
CA LYS A 111 -13.70 0.33 8.38
C LYS A 111 -13.51 1.30 9.53
N ILE A 112 -14.38 2.29 9.61
CA ILE A 112 -14.38 3.30 10.67
C ILE A 112 -15.52 2.99 11.64
N LYS A 113 -15.20 2.92 12.94
CA LYS A 113 -16.19 2.80 14.02
C LYS A 113 -15.85 3.77 15.14
N GLY A 114 -16.56 4.88 15.22
CA GLY A 114 -16.21 5.99 16.11
C GLY A 114 -14.83 6.55 15.75
N LYS A 115 -13.90 6.53 16.70
CA LYS A 115 -12.51 6.95 16.47
C LYS A 115 -11.56 5.81 16.03
N GLN A 116 -12.08 4.60 15.85
CA GLN A 116 -11.26 3.43 15.52
C GLN A 116 -11.34 3.14 14.03
N ARG A 117 -10.17 3.02 13.40
CA ARG A 117 -9.97 2.63 12.00
C ARG A 117 -9.44 1.21 11.95
N SER A 118 -9.92 0.39 11.04
CA SER A 118 -9.46 -1.00 10.93
C SER A 118 -9.59 -1.55 9.51
N VAL A 119 -8.72 -2.50 9.18
CA VAL A 119 -8.78 -3.31 7.95
C VAL A 119 -8.96 -4.77 8.33
N ILE A 120 -9.81 -5.50 7.58
CA ILE A 120 -9.97 -6.95 7.74
C ILE A 120 -8.87 -7.63 6.94
N VAL A 121 -7.98 -8.36 7.63
CA VAL A 121 -6.82 -9.03 7.01
C VAL A 121 -6.90 -10.56 7.06
N GLY A 122 -8.02 -11.11 7.51
CA GLY A 122 -8.21 -12.56 7.54
C GLY A 122 -9.53 -12.98 8.16
N LYS A 123 -9.84 -14.27 8.04
CA LYS A 123 -10.97 -14.93 8.67
C LYS A 123 -10.51 -16.26 9.29
N TYR A 124 -10.97 -16.53 10.48
CA TYR A 124 -10.73 -17.76 11.21
C TYR A 124 -12.06 -18.49 11.41
N GLY A 125 -12.16 -19.72 10.90
CA GLY A 125 -13.29 -20.62 11.09
C GLY A 125 -12.80 -21.99 11.53
N LEU A 126 -13.71 -22.86 11.96
CA LEU A 126 -13.37 -24.23 12.42
C LEU A 126 -12.68 -25.06 11.36
N THR A 127 -13.01 -24.83 10.06
CA THR A 127 -12.51 -25.62 8.94
C THR A 127 -11.51 -24.87 8.07
N GLN A 128 -11.35 -23.56 8.25
CA GLN A 128 -10.48 -22.73 7.42
C GLN A 128 -9.87 -21.58 8.22
N ILE A 129 -8.54 -21.56 8.24
CA ILE A 129 -7.78 -20.38 8.66
C ILE A 129 -7.35 -19.66 7.38
N LYS A 130 -8.03 -18.55 7.05
CA LYS A 130 -7.62 -17.66 5.96
C LYS A 130 -6.88 -16.48 6.56
N THR A 131 -5.57 -16.47 6.46
CA THR A 131 -4.69 -15.40 6.95
C THR A 131 -4.59 -14.21 6.00
N ASN A 132 -5.30 -14.26 4.86
CA ASN A 132 -5.29 -13.21 3.85
C ASN A 132 -6.61 -12.45 3.80
N VAL A 133 -6.55 -11.21 3.28
CA VAL A 133 -7.76 -10.43 2.94
C VAL A 133 -8.65 -11.26 2.03
N ASP A 134 -9.95 -11.29 2.32
CA ASP A 134 -10.93 -11.97 1.47
C ASP A 134 -10.96 -11.28 0.10
N SER A 135 -10.99 -12.06 -0.98
CA SER A 135 -10.98 -11.54 -2.36
C SER A 135 -12.09 -10.51 -2.63
N LYS A 136 -13.24 -10.66 -1.97
CA LYS A 136 -14.37 -9.71 -2.06
C LYS A 136 -14.12 -8.36 -1.36
N ASP A 137 -13.18 -8.31 -0.42
CA ASP A 137 -12.80 -7.10 0.29
C ASP A 137 -11.60 -6.42 -0.40
N ILE A 138 -11.05 -7.02 -1.48
CA ILE A 138 -9.95 -6.47 -2.28
C ILE A 138 -10.54 -5.69 -3.45
N ILE A 139 -10.12 -4.45 -3.60
CA ILE A 139 -10.47 -3.60 -4.73
C ILE A 139 -9.52 -3.90 -5.88
N ALA A 140 -10.08 -4.21 -7.04
CA ALA A 140 -9.29 -4.54 -8.23
C ALA A 140 -8.52 -3.32 -8.73
N LEU A 141 -7.24 -3.53 -9.07
CA LEU A 141 -6.34 -2.50 -9.56
C LEU A 141 -5.98 -2.73 -11.03
N LYS A 142 -5.80 -1.65 -11.77
CA LYS A 142 -5.06 -1.61 -13.02
C LYS A 142 -3.63 -1.21 -12.67
N LEU A 143 -2.66 -2.01 -13.10
CA LEU A 143 -1.24 -1.74 -12.96
C LEU A 143 -0.66 -1.45 -14.34
N GLU A 144 0.09 -0.37 -14.48
CA GLU A 144 0.75 0.02 -15.72
C GLU A 144 2.22 0.36 -15.42
N SER A 145 3.13 -0.47 -15.93
CA SER A 145 4.56 -0.20 -15.78
C SER A 145 4.99 0.96 -16.69
N LYS A 146 5.74 1.89 -16.13
CA LYS A 146 6.38 3.00 -16.85
C LYS A 146 7.88 2.77 -17.04
N GLY A 147 8.39 1.60 -16.64
CA GLY A 147 9.80 1.27 -16.64
C GLY A 147 10.55 1.78 -15.41
N ASN A 148 11.79 1.32 -15.23
CA ASN A 148 12.70 1.75 -14.16
C ASN A 148 12.07 1.66 -12.74
N GLY A 149 11.31 0.62 -12.46
CA GLY A 149 10.66 0.43 -11.15
C GLY A 149 9.48 1.37 -10.87
N VAL A 150 8.94 2.06 -11.89
CA VAL A 150 7.81 2.98 -11.74
C VAL A 150 6.53 2.36 -12.28
N TYR A 151 5.46 2.39 -11.48
CA TYR A 151 4.14 1.87 -11.84
C TYR A 151 3.05 2.91 -11.58
N GLU A 152 2.13 3.06 -12.52
CA GLU A 152 0.85 3.71 -12.28
C GLU A 152 -0.16 2.67 -11.80
N VAL A 153 -0.83 2.99 -10.68
CA VAL A 153 -1.78 2.10 -10.00
C VAL A 153 -3.11 2.84 -9.86
N THR A 154 -4.15 2.30 -10.48
CA THR A 154 -5.48 2.93 -10.51
C THR A 154 -6.56 1.90 -10.15
N PRO A 155 -7.54 2.21 -9.28
CA PRO A 155 -8.70 1.35 -9.07
C PRO A 155 -9.44 1.12 -10.40
N ARG A 156 -9.85 -0.13 -10.67
CA ARG A 156 -10.63 -0.43 -11.89
C ARG A 156 -11.99 0.26 -11.86
N ASP A 157 -12.64 0.21 -10.71
CA ASP A 157 -13.94 0.82 -10.49
C ASP A 157 -13.81 2.09 -9.62
N PRO A 158 -14.72 3.06 -9.74
CA PRO A 158 -14.70 4.25 -8.89
C PRO A 158 -14.83 3.88 -7.41
N LEU A 159 -14.03 4.53 -6.58
CA LEU A 159 -14.12 4.46 -5.13
C LEU A 159 -15.30 5.33 -4.64
N GLU A 160 -15.82 5.01 -3.47
CA GLU A 160 -16.91 5.77 -2.85
C GLU A 160 -16.36 7.06 -2.20
N LYS A 161 -17.05 8.17 -2.44
CA LYS A 161 -16.73 9.45 -1.80
C LYS A 161 -16.97 9.39 -0.30
N GLY A 162 -16.17 10.14 0.47
CA GLY A 162 -16.26 10.19 1.93
C GLY A 162 -15.70 8.97 2.64
N GLU A 163 -15.28 7.93 1.91
CA GLU A 163 -14.74 6.70 2.45
C GLU A 163 -13.22 6.69 2.48
N GLU A 164 -12.65 5.84 3.34
CA GLU A 164 -11.21 5.65 3.46
C GLU A 164 -10.77 4.29 2.93
N TYR A 165 -9.59 4.26 2.32
CA TYR A 165 -8.98 3.10 1.71
C TYR A 165 -7.53 2.99 2.14
N ALA A 166 -6.95 1.79 2.02
CA ALA A 166 -5.54 1.56 2.35
C ALA A 166 -4.90 0.57 1.39
N PHE A 167 -3.69 0.88 0.96
CA PHE A 167 -2.79 -0.11 0.40
C PHE A 167 -2.17 -0.91 1.54
N TYR A 168 -2.60 -2.16 1.65
CA TYR A 168 -2.09 -3.13 2.61
C TYR A 168 -1.07 -4.03 1.93
N TYR A 169 0.14 -4.10 2.48
CA TYR A 169 1.19 -4.98 1.99
C TYR A 169 1.04 -6.38 2.56
N ARG A 170 0.83 -7.36 1.69
CA ARG A 170 0.70 -8.77 2.07
C ARG A 170 2.08 -9.38 2.24
N GLN A 171 2.51 -9.56 3.48
CA GLN A 171 3.76 -10.23 3.82
C GLN A 171 3.72 -11.72 3.45
N LYS A 172 4.85 -12.28 3.05
CA LYS A 172 5.05 -13.73 2.96
C LYS A 172 5.29 -14.31 4.35
N GLU A 173 5.13 -15.64 4.50
CA GLU A 173 5.46 -16.30 5.76
C GLU A 173 6.94 -16.19 6.12
N GLU A 174 7.80 -16.10 5.12
CA GLU A 174 9.26 -15.92 5.24
C GLU A 174 9.63 -14.54 5.82
N ASP A 175 8.78 -13.53 5.63
CA ASP A 175 9.00 -12.14 6.09
C ASP A 175 8.65 -11.92 7.58
N LYS A 176 8.37 -12.98 8.34
CA LYS A 176 7.91 -12.87 9.76
C LYS A 176 8.93 -12.20 10.68
N ASN A 177 10.21 -12.22 10.31
CA ASN A 177 11.29 -11.66 11.12
C ASN A 177 11.49 -10.14 10.93
N ASP A 178 10.91 -9.56 9.86
CA ASP A 178 10.91 -8.10 9.61
C ASP A 178 9.51 -7.64 9.19
N PRO A 179 8.52 -7.68 10.08
CA PRO A 179 7.16 -7.34 9.74
C PRO A 179 7.01 -5.83 9.54
N PHE A 180 6.52 -5.43 8.36
CA PHE A 180 6.07 -4.06 8.15
C PHE A 180 4.76 -3.82 8.89
N TYR A 181 4.77 -2.86 9.80
CA TYR A 181 3.63 -2.53 10.67
C TYR A 181 2.91 -1.25 10.23
N GLY A 182 2.57 -1.15 8.96
CA GLY A 182 1.89 0.02 8.45
C GLY A 182 0.97 -0.26 7.25
N VAL A 183 0.23 0.76 6.88
CA VAL A 183 -0.58 0.82 5.67
C VAL A 183 -0.46 2.20 5.05
N PHE A 184 -0.55 2.31 3.74
CA PHE A 184 -0.63 3.60 3.05
C PHE A 184 -2.10 3.89 2.81
N ASP A 185 -2.68 4.68 3.68
CA ASP A 185 -4.11 4.96 3.65
C ASP A 185 -4.43 6.36 3.13
N PHE A 186 -5.63 6.50 2.61
CA PHE A 186 -6.14 7.76 2.09
C PHE A 186 -7.66 7.84 2.19
N ALA A 187 -8.18 9.06 2.25
CA ALA A 187 -9.62 9.36 2.19
C ALA A 187 -9.97 9.93 0.80
N VAL A 188 -11.07 9.47 0.22
CA VAL A 188 -11.67 10.09 -0.98
C VAL A 188 -12.53 11.26 -0.53
N GLN A 189 -12.26 12.46 -1.07
CA GLN A 189 -13.04 13.66 -0.72
C GLN A 189 -14.51 13.50 -1.10
N GLU A 190 -15.39 14.18 -0.35
CA GLU A 190 -16.84 14.20 -0.57
C GLU A 190 -17.27 14.82 -1.89
#